data_64d6167c48c0665a783bb74a2149dc97
#
_entry.id   64d6167c48c0665a783bb74a2149dc97
#
_cell.length_a   1.000
_cell.length_b   1.000
_cell.length_c   1.000
_cell.angle_alpha   90.00
_cell.angle_beta   90.00
_cell.angle_gamma   90.00
#
_symmetry.space_group_name_H-M   'P 1'
#
loop_
_entity.id
_entity.type
_entity.pdbx_description
1 polymer ?
#
loop_
_entity_poly.entity_id
_entity_poly.type
_entity_poly.pdbx_seq_one_letter_code
_entity_poly.pdbx_strand_id
1 'polypeptide(L)'
;KTGQILISPDDTEQRRRAINVRRTFDNLFKLKAIPVVNENDSTATSEIKYGDNDRLAARVAQIIGADMLILFSDVDGLYDKSKDKKIIREVTSINEKITSLIDNKKNQFGSGGISTKLDAAKICMNSGSHMFIANGKISNPILNMIKNKKYTHFLPKISTLDAKKKWIIGSLSHNGTIYIDNGAAKALSNGKSLLAA
;
A
#
# COMPACT_ATOMS: atom_id res chain seq x y z
N LYS A 1 -10.63 2.32 -22.14
CA LYS A 1 -9.34 1.70 -22.49
C LYS A 1 -8.70 1.13 -21.23
N THR A 2 -7.98 0.00 -21.35
CA THR A 2 -7.22 -0.63 -20.26
C THR A 2 -5.76 -0.78 -20.69
N GLY A 3 -4.84 -0.78 -19.73
CA GLY A 3 -3.43 -1.06 -19.94
C GLY A 3 -2.96 -2.10 -18.93
N GLN A 4 -2.40 -3.21 -19.39
CA GLN A 4 -1.82 -4.23 -18.51
C GLN A 4 -0.43 -3.80 -18.05
N ILE A 5 -0.14 -3.98 -16.76
CA ILE A 5 1.16 -3.76 -16.16
C ILE A 5 1.55 -5.03 -15.38
N LEU A 6 2.69 -5.61 -15.72
CA LEU A 6 3.28 -6.73 -14.99
C LEU A 6 4.42 -6.20 -14.13
N ILE A 7 4.41 -6.50 -12.84
CA ILE A 7 5.33 -5.96 -11.84
C ILE A 7 6.04 -7.11 -11.11
N SER A 8 7.36 -7.02 -11.02
CA SER A 8 8.18 -7.89 -10.19
C SER A 8 8.48 -7.22 -8.84
N PRO A 9 8.84 -7.97 -7.78
CA PRO A 9 9.22 -7.40 -6.48
C PRO A 9 10.29 -6.30 -6.58
N ASP A 10 11.33 -6.53 -7.36
CA ASP A 10 12.39 -5.57 -7.64
C ASP A 10 11.89 -4.22 -8.17
N ASP A 11 10.80 -4.24 -8.95
CA ASP A 11 10.23 -3.02 -9.53
C ASP A 11 9.62 -2.11 -8.47
N THR A 12 9.32 -2.65 -7.28
CA THR A 12 8.76 -1.88 -6.17
C THR A 12 9.79 -1.59 -5.07
N GLU A 13 10.86 -2.36 -4.98
CA GLU A 13 11.89 -2.22 -3.94
C GLU A 13 13.03 -1.30 -4.40
N GLN A 14 13.41 -1.38 -5.67
CA GLN A 14 14.45 -0.52 -6.22
C GLN A 14 13.87 0.84 -6.64
N ARG A 15 14.36 1.92 -6.03
CA ARG A 15 13.85 3.29 -6.25
C ARG A 15 13.74 3.68 -7.72
N ARG A 16 14.78 3.40 -8.51
CA ARG A 16 14.81 3.77 -9.94
C ARG A 16 13.69 3.06 -10.72
N ARG A 17 13.46 1.77 -10.43
CA ARG A 17 12.41 0.98 -11.04
C ARG A 17 11.04 1.46 -10.56
N ALA A 18 10.84 1.71 -9.28
CA ALA A 18 9.59 2.24 -8.72
C ALA A 18 9.19 3.58 -9.35
N ILE A 19 10.17 4.47 -9.64
CA ILE A 19 9.90 5.72 -10.37
C ILE A 19 9.42 5.44 -11.79
N ASN A 20 9.99 4.47 -12.49
CA ASN A 20 9.54 4.10 -13.83
C ASN A 20 8.14 3.48 -13.81
N VAL A 21 7.85 2.61 -12.84
CA VAL A 21 6.50 2.08 -12.60
C VAL A 21 5.52 3.24 -12.43
N ARG A 22 5.79 4.18 -11.53
CA ARG A 22 4.94 5.35 -11.31
C ARG A 22 4.69 6.14 -12.60
N ARG A 23 5.74 6.43 -13.38
CA ARG A 23 5.61 7.14 -14.66
C ARG A 23 4.72 6.40 -15.65
N THR A 24 4.78 5.07 -15.67
CA THR A 24 3.90 4.25 -16.51
C THR A 24 2.43 4.44 -16.10
N PHE A 25 2.12 4.39 -14.80
CA PHE A 25 0.77 4.69 -14.30
C PHE A 25 0.32 6.11 -14.67
N ASP A 26 1.16 7.12 -14.44
CA ASP A 26 0.85 8.51 -14.75
C ASP A 26 0.53 8.69 -16.25
N ASN A 27 1.25 8.01 -17.14
CA ASN A 27 0.99 8.05 -18.56
C ASN A 27 -0.33 7.35 -18.93
N LEU A 28 -0.63 6.19 -18.35
CA LEU A 28 -1.93 5.53 -18.55
C LEU A 28 -3.09 6.40 -18.10
N PHE A 29 -2.98 7.06 -16.94
CA PHE A 29 -4.00 7.98 -16.45
C PHE A 29 -4.20 9.18 -17.39
N LYS A 30 -3.11 9.78 -17.93
CA LYS A 30 -3.20 10.84 -18.95
C LYS A 30 -3.94 10.37 -20.20
N LEU A 31 -3.77 9.11 -20.59
CA LEU A 31 -4.47 8.49 -21.72
C LEU A 31 -5.90 8.04 -21.38
N LYS A 32 -6.37 8.33 -20.14
CA LYS A 32 -7.66 7.87 -19.61
C LYS A 32 -7.83 6.35 -19.72
N ALA A 33 -6.74 5.61 -19.54
CA ALA A 33 -6.73 4.16 -19.48
C ALA A 33 -6.71 3.69 -18.03
N ILE A 34 -7.41 2.59 -17.75
CA ILE A 34 -7.42 1.94 -16.44
C ILE A 34 -6.25 0.95 -16.40
N PRO A 35 -5.28 1.12 -15.49
CA PRO A 35 -4.22 0.13 -15.31
C PRO A 35 -4.78 -1.16 -14.70
N VAL A 36 -4.44 -2.30 -15.29
CA VAL A 36 -4.72 -3.63 -14.76
C VAL A 36 -3.38 -4.27 -14.42
N VAL A 37 -3.16 -4.54 -13.15
CA VAL A 37 -1.85 -4.94 -12.63
C VAL A 37 -1.85 -6.38 -12.18
N ASN A 38 -0.78 -7.10 -12.47
CA ASN A 38 -0.51 -8.42 -11.89
C ASN A 38 1.00 -8.60 -11.65
N GLU A 39 1.37 -9.63 -10.91
CA GLU A 39 2.77 -10.03 -10.79
C GLU A 39 3.30 -10.52 -12.14
N ASN A 40 4.58 -10.26 -12.41
CA ASN A 40 5.27 -10.79 -13.59
C ASN A 40 5.77 -12.22 -13.30
N ASP A 41 4.87 -13.17 -13.34
CA ASP A 41 5.17 -14.58 -13.05
C ASP A 41 6.16 -15.20 -14.06
N SER A 42 6.33 -14.61 -15.24
CA SER A 42 7.24 -15.14 -16.27
C SER A 42 8.72 -14.92 -15.94
N THR A 43 9.02 -13.93 -15.13
CA THR A 43 10.40 -13.59 -14.69
C THR A 43 10.63 -13.80 -13.20
N ALA A 44 9.58 -14.09 -12.44
CA ALA A 44 9.67 -14.31 -11.00
C ALA A 44 10.16 -15.72 -10.71
N THR A 45 11.30 -15.84 -10.00
CA THR A 45 11.74 -17.12 -9.41
C THR A 45 10.98 -17.37 -8.11
N SER A 46 10.95 -18.64 -7.64
CA SER A 46 10.28 -19.00 -6.38
C SER A 46 10.80 -18.22 -5.16
N GLU A 47 12.01 -17.69 -5.25
CA GLU A 47 12.69 -16.94 -4.19
C GLU A 47 12.33 -15.43 -4.22
N ILE A 48 11.80 -14.92 -5.35
CA ILE A 48 11.57 -13.50 -5.61
C ILE A 48 10.09 -13.24 -5.96
N LYS A 49 9.17 -14.01 -5.39
CA LYS A 49 7.72 -13.78 -5.59
C LYS A 49 7.12 -12.97 -4.45
N TYR A 50 6.17 -12.10 -4.77
CA TYR A 50 5.32 -11.55 -3.72
C TYR A 50 4.55 -12.64 -2.99
N GLY A 51 4.25 -13.74 -3.68
CA GLY A 51 3.48 -14.86 -3.16
C GLY A 51 2.03 -14.53 -2.82
N ASP A 52 1.66 -13.26 -2.96
CA ASP A 52 0.34 -12.76 -2.61
C ASP A 52 0.06 -11.39 -3.24
N ASN A 53 -1.05 -11.29 -3.95
CA ASN A 53 -1.50 -10.06 -4.59
C ASN A 53 -1.89 -8.95 -3.60
N ASP A 54 -2.16 -9.27 -2.33
CA ASP A 54 -2.46 -8.26 -1.31
C ASP A 54 -1.25 -7.34 -1.08
N ARG A 55 -0.04 -7.94 -0.95
CA ARG A 55 1.21 -7.18 -0.79
C ARG A 55 1.57 -6.40 -2.05
N LEU A 56 1.40 -7.01 -3.23
CA LEU A 56 1.59 -6.34 -4.52
C LEU A 56 0.69 -5.12 -4.62
N ALA A 57 -0.62 -5.27 -4.34
CA ALA A 57 -1.59 -4.18 -4.39
C ALA A 57 -1.21 -3.03 -3.44
N ALA A 58 -0.76 -3.35 -2.22
CA ALA A 58 -0.33 -2.34 -1.25
C ALA A 58 0.95 -1.60 -1.71
N ARG A 59 1.92 -2.30 -2.33
CA ARG A 59 3.12 -1.69 -2.91
C ARG A 59 2.78 -0.78 -4.09
N VAL A 60 1.88 -1.23 -4.96
CA VAL A 60 1.39 -0.39 -6.07
C VAL A 60 0.70 0.86 -5.53
N ALA A 61 -0.22 0.72 -4.57
CA ALA A 61 -0.87 1.85 -3.93
C ALA A 61 0.13 2.85 -3.34
N GLN A 62 1.17 2.37 -2.68
CA GLN A 62 2.27 3.19 -2.15
C GLN A 62 3.01 3.95 -3.26
N ILE A 63 3.39 3.28 -4.35
CA ILE A 63 4.17 3.87 -5.45
C ILE A 63 3.38 4.96 -6.16
N ILE A 64 2.11 4.71 -6.47
CA ILE A 64 1.27 5.68 -7.17
C ILE A 64 0.75 6.78 -6.24
N GLY A 65 0.87 6.61 -4.93
CA GLY A 65 0.34 7.54 -3.93
C GLY A 65 -1.17 7.51 -3.89
N ALA A 66 -1.77 6.32 -3.93
CA ALA A 66 -3.21 6.16 -3.83
C ALA A 66 -3.71 6.57 -2.44
N ASP A 67 -4.85 7.26 -2.39
CA ASP A 67 -5.49 7.63 -1.12
C ASP A 67 -6.14 6.43 -0.44
N MET A 68 -6.53 5.43 -1.23
CA MET A 68 -7.29 4.28 -0.75
C MET A 68 -6.92 3.00 -1.51
N LEU A 69 -6.81 1.89 -0.77
CA LEU A 69 -6.77 0.53 -1.29
C LEU A 69 -7.97 -0.25 -0.76
N ILE A 70 -8.70 -0.93 -1.63
CA ILE A 70 -9.77 -1.84 -1.24
C ILE A 70 -9.34 -3.26 -1.62
N LEU A 71 -9.17 -4.13 -0.61
CA LEU A 71 -8.94 -5.56 -0.82
C LEU A 71 -10.28 -6.28 -0.76
N PHE A 72 -10.74 -6.75 -1.91
CA PHE A 72 -11.88 -7.65 -1.98
C PHE A 72 -11.43 -9.08 -1.68
N SER A 73 -12.08 -9.68 -0.69
CA SER A 73 -11.79 -11.02 -0.18
C SER A 73 -13.07 -11.86 -0.13
N ASP A 74 -12.95 -13.07 0.36
CA ASP A 74 -14.08 -13.95 0.67
C ASP A 74 -14.71 -13.72 2.06
N VAL A 75 -14.18 -12.73 2.79
CA VAL A 75 -14.67 -12.33 4.13
C VAL A 75 -15.11 -10.87 4.14
N ASP A 76 -16.06 -10.53 5.01
CA ASP A 76 -16.54 -9.15 5.16
C ASP A 76 -15.53 -8.20 5.82
N GLY A 77 -14.47 -8.74 6.44
CA GLY A 77 -13.45 -8.00 7.17
C GLY A 77 -12.72 -8.88 8.17
N LEU A 78 -11.98 -8.30 9.08
CA LEU A 78 -11.35 -9.01 10.19
C LEU A 78 -12.37 -9.26 11.31
N TYR A 79 -12.40 -10.49 11.83
CA TYR A 79 -13.30 -10.88 12.91
C TYR A 79 -12.59 -10.96 14.25
N ASP A 80 -13.21 -10.41 15.28
CA ASP A 80 -12.77 -10.53 16.66
C ASP A 80 -13.18 -11.89 17.22
N LYS A 81 -12.22 -12.73 17.60
CA LYS A 81 -12.45 -14.05 18.22
C LYS A 81 -13.18 -13.98 19.56
N SER A 82 -12.92 -12.92 20.33
CA SER A 82 -13.42 -12.76 21.69
C SER A 82 -14.86 -12.27 21.75
N LYS A 83 -15.44 -11.82 20.61
CA LYS A 83 -16.74 -11.14 20.57
C LYS A 83 -17.68 -11.75 19.51
N ASP A 84 -17.99 -13.03 19.62
CA ASP A 84 -18.93 -13.72 18.72
C ASP A 84 -18.71 -13.41 17.23
N LYS A 85 -17.46 -13.35 16.81
CA LYS A 85 -17.04 -13.05 15.43
C LYS A 85 -17.57 -11.70 14.91
N LYS A 86 -17.66 -10.69 15.76
CA LYS A 86 -17.94 -9.32 15.29
C LYS A 86 -16.81 -8.78 14.43
N ILE A 87 -17.18 -8.08 13.36
CA ILE A 87 -16.20 -7.43 12.48
C ILE A 87 -15.49 -6.30 13.26
N ILE A 88 -14.16 -6.31 13.21
CA ILE A 88 -13.33 -5.19 13.68
C ILE A 88 -13.47 -4.06 12.66
N ARG A 89 -14.22 -3.01 13.00
CA ARG A 89 -14.56 -1.92 12.07
C ARG A 89 -13.39 -1.07 11.70
N GLU A 90 -12.59 -0.67 12.68
CA GLU A 90 -11.49 0.25 12.51
C GLU A 90 -10.23 -0.24 13.20
N VAL A 91 -9.09 -0.07 12.53
CA VAL A 91 -7.75 -0.42 13.01
C VAL A 91 -6.85 0.79 12.84
N THR A 92 -6.47 1.41 13.95
CA THR A 92 -5.54 2.56 13.99
C THR A 92 -4.09 2.13 14.16
N SER A 93 -3.86 0.92 14.69
CA SER A 93 -2.52 0.34 14.85
C SER A 93 -2.58 -1.17 14.80
N ILE A 94 -1.60 -1.79 14.14
CA ILE A 94 -1.42 -3.25 14.11
C ILE A 94 -0.40 -3.59 15.18
N ASN A 95 -0.88 -4.07 16.32
CA ASN A 95 -0.10 -4.50 17.47
C ASN A 95 -0.45 -5.94 17.84
N GLU A 96 0.21 -6.49 18.87
CA GLU A 96 -0.03 -7.85 19.34
C GLU A 96 -1.50 -8.09 19.73
N LYS A 97 -2.17 -7.07 20.30
CA LYS A 97 -3.59 -7.15 20.64
C LYS A 97 -4.46 -7.39 19.41
N ILE A 98 -4.24 -6.65 18.31
CA ILE A 98 -4.98 -6.86 17.06
C ILE A 98 -4.62 -8.23 16.48
N THR A 99 -3.34 -8.60 16.47
CA THR A 99 -2.89 -9.89 15.93
C THR A 99 -3.46 -11.08 16.73
N SER A 100 -3.59 -10.96 18.05
CA SER A 100 -4.16 -12.02 18.89
C SER A 100 -5.70 -12.15 18.78
N LEU A 101 -6.39 -11.06 18.42
CA LEU A 101 -7.85 -11.07 18.23
C LEU A 101 -8.28 -11.70 16.91
N ILE A 102 -7.36 -11.85 15.97
CA ILE A 102 -7.66 -12.34 14.62
C ILE A 102 -7.48 -13.85 14.55
N ASP A 103 -8.40 -14.53 13.88
CA ASP A 103 -8.31 -15.99 13.69
C ASP A 103 -7.24 -16.34 12.65
N ASN A 104 -6.16 -16.96 13.11
CA ASN A 104 -5.06 -17.44 12.29
C ASN A 104 -5.35 -18.82 11.66
N LYS A 105 -6.60 -19.21 11.44
CA LYS A 105 -6.86 -20.42 10.66
C LYS A 105 -6.27 -20.22 9.27
N LYS A 106 -5.16 -20.92 9.02
CA LYS A 106 -4.61 -21.08 7.66
C LYS A 106 -5.72 -21.69 6.80
N ASN A 107 -6.28 -20.92 5.89
CA ASN A 107 -7.10 -21.51 4.83
C ASN A 107 -6.20 -22.47 4.04
N GLN A 108 -6.55 -23.73 3.98
CA GLN A 108 -5.82 -24.80 3.29
C GLN A 108 -5.71 -24.60 1.77
N PHE A 109 -6.38 -23.59 1.22
CA PHE A 109 -6.44 -23.30 -0.21
C PHE A 109 -6.15 -21.82 -0.49
N GLY A 110 -4.87 -21.41 -0.44
CA GLY A 110 -4.45 -20.10 -0.92
C GLY A 110 -3.27 -19.53 -0.13
N SER A 111 -2.32 -18.93 -0.84
CA SER A 111 -1.15 -18.25 -0.29
C SER A 111 -1.50 -16.96 0.48
N GLY A 112 -2.73 -16.45 0.33
CA GLY A 112 -3.21 -15.19 0.91
C GLY A 112 -3.97 -15.36 2.22
N GLY A 113 -3.25 -15.51 3.35
CA GLY A 113 -3.85 -15.57 4.69
C GLY A 113 -4.13 -14.18 5.29
N ILE A 114 -4.66 -14.15 6.51
CA ILE A 114 -4.85 -12.91 7.28
C ILE A 114 -3.51 -12.18 7.49
N SER A 115 -2.40 -12.90 7.62
CA SER A 115 -1.05 -12.33 7.78
C SER A 115 -0.66 -11.43 6.60
N THR A 116 -0.92 -11.85 5.36
CA THR A 116 -0.59 -11.07 4.16
C THR A 116 -1.44 -9.81 4.06
N LYS A 117 -2.73 -9.87 4.46
CA LYS A 117 -3.61 -8.71 4.55
C LYS A 117 -3.15 -7.70 5.62
N LEU A 118 -2.62 -8.19 6.74
CA LEU A 118 -2.03 -7.33 7.77
C LEU A 118 -0.74 -6.68 7.30
N ASP A 119 0.09 -7.39 6.54
CA ASP A 119 1.31 -6.82 5.96
C ASP A 119 0.96 -5.75 4.90
N ALA A 120 -0.02 -6.01 4.04
CA ALA A 120 -0.55 -5.02 3.12
C ALA A 120 -1.08 -3.78 3.87
N ALA A 121 -1.82 -3.99 4.98
CA ALA A 121 -2.32 -2.90 5.80
C ALA A 121 -1.19 -2.07 6.44
N LYS A 122 -0.11 -2.70 6.93
CA LYS A 122 1.06 -1.98 7.44
C LYS A 122 1.68 -1.09 6.37
N ILE A 123 1.82 -1.59 5.13
CA ILE A 123 2.35 -0.81 4.01
C ILE A 123 1.45 0.41 3.74
N CYS A 124 0.14 0.22 3.60
CA CYS A 124 -0.81 1.30 3.35
C CYS A 124 -0.82 2.33 4.47
N MET A 125 -0.96 1.92 5.74
CA MET A 125 -0.98 2.81 6.89
C MET A 125 0.30 3.66 7.00
N ASN A 126 1.46 3.09 6.68
CA ASN A 126 2.74 3.80 6.72
C ASN A 126 2.95 4.70 5.48
N SER A 127 2.26 4.42 4.37
CA SER A 127 2.31 5.27 3.17
C SER A 127 1.20 6.32 3.10
N GLY A 128 0.41 6.45 4.15
CA GLY A 128 -0.65 7.45 4.23
C GLY A 128 -1.93 7.07 3.48
N SER A 129 -2.05 5.82 3.03
CA SER A 129 -3.22 5.33 2.33
C SER A 129 -4.20 4.66 3.30
N HIS A 130 -5.47 4.90 3.14
CA HIS A 130 -6.52 4.10 3.77
C HIS A 130 -6.55 2.71 3.14
N MET A 131 -6.78 1.68 3.94
CA MET A 131 -7.01 0.34 3.40
C MET A 131 -8.31 -0.25 3.95
N PHE A 132 -9.04 -0.92 3.09
CA PHE A 132 -10.29 -1.61 3.44
C PHE A 132 -10.19 -3.09 3.07
N ILE A 133 -10.73 -3.95 3.92
CA ILE A 133 -11.01 -5.36 3.61
C ILE A 133 -12.53 -5.50 3.58
N ALA A 134 -13.07 -6.01 2.47
CA ALA A 134 -14.50 -6.21 2.27
C ALA A 134 -14.77 -7.45 1.43
N ASN A 135 -16.01 -7.93 1.46
CA ASN A 135 -16.43 -9.09 0.70
C ASN A 135 -16.59 -8.76 -0.79
N GLY A 136 -15.84 -9.47 -1.63
CA GLY A 136 -15.89 -9.34 -3.08
C GLY A 136 -16.78 -10.34 -3.79
N LYS A 137 -17.33 -11.37 -3.08
CA LYS A 137 -18.17 -12.40 -3.68
C LYS A 137 -19.64 -12.01 -3.86
N ILE A 138 -20.02 -10.85 -3.32
CA ILE A 138 -21.38 -10.32 -3.39
C ILE A 138 -21.57 -9.42 -4.60
N SER A 139 -22.80 -9.33 -5.11
CA SER A 139 -23.11 -8.40 -6.20
C SER A 139 -22.91 -6.96 -5.76
N ASN A 140 -22.31 -6.13 -6.63
CA ASN A 140 -22.01 -4.73 -6.37
C ASN A 140 -21.23 -4.49 -5.05
N PRO A 141 -20.03 -5.07 -4.89
CA PRO A 141 -19.34 -5.12 -3.61
C PRO A 141 -19.04 -3.73 -3.03
N ILE A 142 -18.72 -2.73 -3.85
CA ILE A 142 -18.49 -1.35 -3.41
C ILE A 142 -19.77 -0.74 -2.82
N LEU A 143 -20.89 -0.87 -3.52
CA LEU A 143 -22.18 -0.36 -3.03
C LEU A 143 -22.60 -1.06 -1.73
N ASN A 144 -22.39 -2.37 -1.64
CA ASN A 144 -22.64 -3.13 -0.43
C ASN A 144 -21.76 -2.71 0.74
N MET A 145 -20.48 -2.51 0.49
CA MET A 145 -19.52 -1.99 1.48
C MET A 145 -20.03 -0.67 2.06
N ILE A 146 -20.45 0.26 1.20
CA ILE A 146 -20.91 1.59 1.62
C ILE A 146 -22.23 1.51 2.38
N LYS A 147 -23.23 0.79 1.83
CA LYS A 147 -24.59 0.70 2.40
C LYS A 147 -24.62 -0.08 3.71
N ASN A 148 -24.04 -1.28 3.72
CA ASN A 148 -24.12 -2.20 4.85
C ASN A 148 -23.01 -1.99 5.88
N LYS A 149 -22.03 -1.15 5.56
CA LYS A 149 -20.86 -0.86 6.40
C LYS A 149 -20.16 -2.14 6.89
N LYS A 150 -20.15 -3.21 6.09
CA LYS A 150 -19.47 -4.47 6.38
C LYS A 150 -18.08 -4.44 5.79
N TYR A 151 -17.10 -4.03 6.57
CA TYR A 151 -15.68 -3.95 6.19
C TYR A 151 -14.82 -3.75 7.43
N THR A 152 -13.53 -3.98 7.29
CA THR A 152 -12.50 -3.48 8.21
C THR A 152 -11.74 -2.35 7.54
N HIS A 153 -11.64 -1.22 8.21
CA HIS A 153 -10.94 -0.02 7.78
C HIS A 153 -9.64 0.15 8.57
N PHE A 154 -8.52 0.20 7.88
CA PHE A 154 -7.22 0.55 8.44
C PHE A 154 -6.95 2.02 8.15
N LEU A 155 -6.74 2.78 9.21
CA LEU A 155 -6.52 4.23 9.11
C LEU A 155 -5.03 4.53 8.89
N PRO A 156 -4.69 5.48 8.01
CA PRO A 156 -3.30 5.89 7.82
C PRO A 156 -2.74 6.54 9.08
N LYS A 157 -1.45 6.31 9.33
CA LYS A 157 -0.72 6.91 10.47
C LYS A 157 -0.20 8.30 10.16
N ILE A 158 -0.06 8.63 8.89
CA ILE A 158 0.53 9.88 8.39
C ILE A 158 -0.20 10.28 7.12
N SER A 159 -0.06 11.54 6.71
CA SER A 159 -0.59 11.98 5.41
C SER A 159 0.19 11.34 4.25
N THR A 160 -0.45 11.19 3.10
CA THR A 160 0.21 10.73 1.85
C THR A 160 1.39 11.62 1.47
N LEU A 161 1.31 12.93 1.75
CA LEU A 161 2.38 13.88 1.48
C LEU A 161 3.60 13.63 2.38
N ASP A 162 3.39 13.39 3.68
CA ASP A 162 4.46 13.10 4.63
C ASP A 162 5.08 11.72 4.37
N ALA A 163 4.27 10.75 3.97
CA ALA A 163 4.75 9.44 3.53
C ALA A 163 5.66 9.56 2.31
N LYS A 164 5.27 10.37 1.31
CA LYS A 164 6.09 10.63 0.12
C LYS A 164 7.43 11.29 0.48
N LYS A 165 7.42 12.28 1.39
CA LYS A 165 8.65 12.91 1.89
C LYS A 165 9.55 11.88 2.58
N LYS A 166 9.00 11.05 3.49
CA LYS A 166 9.75 9.99 4.18
C LYS A 166 10.30 8.94 3.23
N TRP A 167 9.53 8.55 2.20
CA TRP A 167 10.00 7.60 1.18
C TRP A 167 11.17 8.19 0.37
N ILE A 168 11.10 9.48 -0.01
CA ILE A 168 12.20 10.18 -0.68
C ILE A 168 13.45 10.17 0.21
N ILE A 169 13.30 10.54 1.49
CA ILE A 169 14.41 10.59 2.45
C ILE A 169 14.99 9.19 2.70
N GLY A 170 14.16 8.19 2.95
CA GLY A 170 14.59 6.83 3.30
C GLY A 170 15.18 6.03 2.12
N SER A 171 14.92 6.46 0.88
CA SER A 171 15.45 5.82 -0.34
C SER A 171 16.68 6.51 -0.92
N LEU A 172 17.17 7.57 -0.26
CA LEU A 172 18.40 8.27 -0.68
C LEU A 172 19.62 7.47 -0.19
N SER A 173 20.28 6.76 -1.09
CA SER A 173 21.71 6.46 -0.91
C SER A 173 22.45 7.80 -0.97
N HIS A 174 23.21 8.12 0.07
CA HIS A 174 23.96 9.35 0.13
C HIS A 174 25.11 9.26 -0.90
N ASN A 175 24.99 10.00 -1.98
CA ASN A 175 26.06 10.10 -3.00
C ASN A 175 27.06 11.22 -2.70
N GLY A 176 26.87 11.95 -1.58
CA GLY A 176 27.73 13.03 -1.14
C GLY A 176 27.11 13.87 -0.03
N THR A 177 27.90 14.76 0.53
CA THR A 177 27.49 15.70 1.58
C THR A 177 27.69 17.12 1.06
N ILE A 178 26.65 17.93 1.21
CA ILE A 178 26.73 19.37 0.91
C ILE A 178 26.78 20.12 2.23
N TYR A 179 27.83 20.89 2.43
CA TYR A 179 27.94 21.79 3.57
C TYR A 179 27.28 23.12 3.24
N ILE A 180 26.40 23.57 4.11
CA ILE A 180 25.64 24.81 3.96
C ILE A 180 25.81 25.67 5.20
N ASP A 181 25.76 27.00 5.03
CA ASP A 181 25.77 27.94 6.14
C ASP A 181 24.40 27.99 6.89
N ASN A 182 24.38 28.70 8.01
CA ASN A 182 23.19 28.85 8.83
C ASN A 182 22.05 29.59 8.12
N GLY A 183 22.38 30.51 7.19
CA GLY A 183 21.37 31.22 6.39
C GLY A 183 20.68 30.32 5.40
N ALA A 184 21.44 29.49 4.67
CA ALA A 184 20.94 28.49 3.75
C ALA A 184 20.11 27.41 4.49
N ALA A 185 20.57 26.95 5.67
CA ALA A 185 19.81 26.02 6.49
C ALA A 185 18.46 26.60 6.93
N LYS A 186 18.42 27.86 7.36
CA LYS A 186 17.18 28.57 7.73
C LYS A 186 16.27 28.80 6.52
N ALA A 187 16.81 29.08 5.35
CA ALA A 187 16.05 29.22 4.12
C ALA A 187 15.38 27.91 3.71
N LEU A 188 16.12 26.77 3.76
CA LEU A 188 15.59 25.44 3.49
C LEU A 188 14.50 25.03 4.48
N SER A 189 14.69 25.28 5.77
CA SER A 189 13.69 24.98 6.81
C SER A 189 12.38 25.75 6.59
N ASN A 190 12.45 26.93 5.97
CA ASN A 190 11.31 27.75 5.58
C ASN A 190 10.75 27.41 4.18
N GLY A 191 11.15 26.26 3.60
CA GLY A 191 10.64 25.79 2.31
C GLY A 191 11.19 26.52 1.08
N LYS A 192 12.26 27.31 1.22
CA LYS A 192 12.95 27.97 0.10
C LYS A 192 13.96 27.03 -0.55
N SER A 193 14.37 27.34 -1.77
CA SER A 193 15.38 26.59 -2.52
C SER A 193 16.77 27.15 -2.26
N LEU A 194 17.80 26.26 -2.36
CA LEU A 194 19.19 26.70 -2.45
C LEU A 194 19.45 27.26 -3.84
N LEU A 195 20.09 28.43 -3.91
CA LEU A 195 20.65 28.94 -5.14
C LEU A 195 22.09 28.42 -5.23
N ALA A 196 22.48 27.97 -6.42
CA ALA A 196 23.90 27.74 -6.73
C ALA A 196 24.59 29.08 -6.75
N ALA A 197 25.66 29.22 -5.95
CA ALA A 197 26.54 30.39 -5.98
C ALA A 197 27.51 30.26 -7.14
#